data_67925d97caa0bf2e463c66e3a98a24af
#
_entry.id   67925d97caa0bf2e463c66e3a98a24af
#
_cell.length_a   1.000
_cell.length_b   1.000
_cell.length_c   1.000
_cell.angle_alpha   90.00
_cell.angle_beta   90.00
_cell.angle_gamma   90.00
#
_symmetry.space_group_name_H-M   'P 1'
#
loop_
_entity.id
_entity.type
_entity.pdbx_description
1 polymer ?
#
loop_
_entity_poly.entity_id
_entity_poly.type
_entity_poly.pdbx_seq_one_letter_code
_entity_poly.pdbx_strand_id
1 'polypeptide(L)'
;MHKPLIISVVGAGGKTTHIHRLAEKYLKQGKKVLVITTTHMYLEKDTILELENDMETSVGRMKDALAQGFCMAGSPCEEERKMGPLSDHVTEQIWPAADVVLVESDGAKHRLIKYPDSTEPVIYPGSSEIHIVMGMAAAGKKCRDVAHRTEKVMQCLGIEEDTVIREEDIRTLVRKGYQEPLSSRYPDAVLRFVPGVCIRENVDFSIVRPEWFYTRPHLFICGCGHVAGKVAVMGQFLDFQVTVMDDREEFANKKLFPKDCEVICDSFENLTHYLEECKGESTYYVVVTRGHKADRQCVEQILKRNYAYLGMI
;
A
#
# COMPACT_ATOMS: atom_id res chain seq x y z
N MET A 1 11.76 -19.24 -20.91
CA MET A 1 11.18 -17.90 -21.14
C MET A 1 11.14 -17.17 -19.82
N HIS A 2 11.56 -15.91 -19.80
CA HIS A 2 11.44 -15.07 -18.60
C HIS A 2 9.93 -14.79 -18.35
N LYS A 3 9.45 -15.17 -17.14
CA LYS A 3 8.06 -14.90 -16.75
C LYS A 3 8.07 -13.60 -15.94
N PRO A 4 7.38 -12.53 -16.36
CA PRO A 4 7.34 -11.30 -15.58
C PRO A 4 6.62 -11.49 -14.24
N LEU A 5 6.93 -10.63 -13.28
CA LEU A 5 6.13 -10.48 -12.07
C LEU A 5 4.83 -9.76 -12.43
N ILE A 6 3.67 -10.40 -12.19
CA ILE A 6 2.37 -9.82 -12.49
C ILE A 6 1.67 -9.45 -11.19
N ILE A 7 1.26 -8.19 -11.10
CA ILE A 7 0.54 -7.64 -9.95
C ILE A 7 -0.79 -7.08 -10.41
N SER A 8 -1.89 -7.74 -10.05
CA SER A 8 -3.24 -7.22 -10.24
C SER A 8 -3.63 -6.29 -9.09
N VAL A 9 -4.14 -5.11 -9.41
CA VAL A 9 -4.56 -4.09 -8.43
C VAL A 9 -6.07 -3.93 -8.50
N VAL A 10 -6.75 -4.19 -7.39
CA VAL A 10 -8.21 -4.19 -7.26
C VAL A 10 -8.68 -3.26 -6.15
N GLY A 11 -10.01 -3.03 -6.05
CA GLY A 11 -10.64 -2.25 -5.01
C GLY A 11 -10.97 -0.81 -5.42
N ALA A 12 -10.86 0.14 -4.49
CA ALA A 12 -11.27 1.53 -4.68
C ALA A 12 -10.39 2.52 -3.91
N GLY A 13 -10.41 3.79 -4.31
CA GLY A 13 -9.79 4.87 -3.54
C GLY A 13 -8.28 4.84 -3.50
N GLY A 14 -7.61 4.86 -4.68
CA GLY A 14 -6.16 5.01 -4.76
C GLY A 14 -5.42 3.98 -5.61
N LYS A 15 -6.12 3.16 -6.41
CA LYS A 15 -5.50 2.14 -7.28
C LYS A 15 -4.46 2.72 -8.24
N THR A 16 -4.85 3.71 -9.04
CA THR A 16 -3.95 4.34 -10.02
C THR A 16 -2.71 4.91 -9.32
N THR A 17 -2.89 5.62 -8.20
CA THR A 17 -1.78 6.11 -7.38
C THR A 17 -0.86 4.97 -6.90
N HIS A 18 -1.43 3.83 -6.51
CA HIS A 18 -0.65 2.67 -6.08
C HIS A 18 0.12 2.04 -7.25
N ILE A 19 -0.50 1.94 -8.44
CA ILE A 19 0.15 1.47 -9.67
C ILE A 19 1.35 2.34 -10.01
N HIS A 20 1.22 3.67 -9.98
CA HIS A 20 2.34 4.58 -10.23
C HIS A 20 3.48 4.40 -9.22
N ARG A 21 3.18 4.23 -7.95
CA ARG A 21 4.20 3.96 -6.91
C ARG A 21 4.94 2.64 -7.16
N LEU A 22 4.23 1.60 -7.55
CA LEU A 22 4.84 0.33 -7.92
C LEU A 22 5.71 0.50 -9.17
N ALA A 23 5.21 1.20 -10.20
CA ALA A 23 5.99 1.49 -11.40
C ALA A 23 7.29 2.22 -11.06
N GLU A 24 7.21 3.31 -10.30
CA GLU A 24 8.38 4.08 -9.86
C GLU A 24 9.38 3.21 -9.06
N LYS A 25 8.87 2.39 -8.14
CA LYS A 25 9.69 1.46 -7.34
C LYS A 25 10.48 0.51 -8.22
N TYR A 26 9.83 -0.12 -9.21
CA TYR A 26 10.48 -1.09 -10.06
C TYR A 26 11.39 -0.44 -11.11
N LEU A 27 11.03 0.73 -11.63
CA LEU A 27 11.90 1.53 -12.49
C LEU A 27 13.22 1.92 -11.80
N LYS A 28 13.16 2.33 -10.52
CA LYS A 28 14.37 2.60 -9.71
C LYS A 28 15.27 1.36 -9.53
N GLN A 29 14.71 0.16 -9.68
CA GLN A 29 15.47 -1.10 -9.67
C GLN A 29 15.97 -1.52 -11.05
N GLY A 30 15.81 -0.67 -12.07
CA GLY A 30 16.20 -0.95 -13.45
C GLY A 30 15.30 -1.97 -14.16
N LYS A 31 14.09 -2.21 -13.65
CA LYS A 31 13.11 -3.14 -14.23
C LYS A 31 12.29 -2.47 -15.32
N LYS A 32 11.94 -3.24 -16.34
CA LYS A 32 11.01 -2.82 -17.39
C LYS A 32 9.58 -3.04 -16.93
N VAL A 33 8.80 -1.96 -16.86
CA VAL A 33 7.44 -1.96 -16.29
C VAL A 33 6.41 -1.74 -17.37
N LEU A 34 5.46 -2.66 -17.49
CA LEU A 34 4.26 -2.55 -18.31
C LEU A 34 3.05 -2.28 -17.42
N VAL A 35 2.26 -1.25 -17.76
CA VAL A 35 0.97 -0.95 -17.11
C VAL A 35 -0.16 -1.18 -18.10
N ILE A 36 -1.13 -2.02 -17.72
CA ILE A 36 -2.32 -2.36 -18.51
C ILE A 36 -3.58 -2.40 -17.64
N THR A 37 -4.73 -2.64 -18.24
CA THR A 37 -5.99 -2.85 -17.52
C THR A 37 -6.75 -4.06 -18.04
N THR A 38 -7.54 -4.69 -17.19
CA THR A 38 -8.55 -5.69 -17.57
C THR A 38 -9.97 -5.10 -17.64
N THR A 39 -10.10 -3.82 -17.31
CA THR A 39 -11.38 -3.09 -17.33
C THR A 39 -11.23 -1.78 -18.13
N HIS A 40 -11.47 -0.63 -17.52
CA HIS A 40 -11.24 0.67 -18.14
C HIS A 40 -10.39 1.54 -17.21
N MET A 41 -9.34 2.16 -17.76
CA MET A 41 -8.44 3.03 -17.05
C MET A 41 -8.33 4.38 -17.78
N TYR A 42 -8.08 5.48 -17.04
CA TYR A 42 -7.89 6.79 -17.67
C TYR A 42 -6.60 6.83 -18.49
N LEU A 43 -6.70 7.49 -19.65
CA LEU A 43 -5.54 7.77 -20.50
C LEU A 43 -4.61 8.75 -19.81
N GLU A 44 -3.32 8.49 -19.88
CA GLU A 44 -2.25 9.40 -19.51
C GLU A 44 -1.51 9.88 -20.76
N LYS A 45 -0.71 10.94 -20.61
CA LYS A 45 -0.08 11.63 -21.74
C LYS A 45 0.72 10.70 -22.67
N ASP A 46 1.39 9.70 -22.09
CA ASP A 46 2.31 8.81 -22.81
C ASP A 46 1.72 7.41 -23.01
N THR A 47 0.38 7.26 -22.88
CA THR A 47 -0.30 5.98 -23.12
C THR A 47 -0.25 5.61 -24.59
N ILE A 48 0.16 4.36 -24.88
CA ILE A 48 0.18 3.81 -26.23
C ILE A 48 -1.09 3.00 -26.43
N LEU A 49 -1.91 3.39 -27.39
CA LEU A 49 -3.12 2.66 -27.75
C LEU A 49 -2.82 1.67 -28.88
N GLU A 50 -3.41 0.48 -28.75
CA GLU A 50 -3.48 -0.53 -29.81
C GLU A 50 -4.31 0.02 -30.98
N LEU A 51 -3.78 -0.08 -32.20
CA LEU A 51 -4.46 0.31 -33.42
C LEU A 51 -4.95 -0.95 -34.14
N GLU A 52 -6.26 -1.10 -34.29
CA GLU A 52 -6.87 -2.30 -34.92
C GLU A 52 -6.32 -2.58 -36.33
N ASN A 53 -6.02 -1.55 -37.09
CA ASN A 53 -5.56 -1.66 -38.47
C ASN A 53 -4.03 -1.73 -38.61
N ASP A 54 -3.28 -1.61 -37.50
CA ASP A 54 -1.80 -1.60 -37.49
C ASP A 54 -1.25 -2.12 -36.16
N MET A 55 -1.51 -3.39 -35.89
CA MET A 55 -1.07 -4.05 -34.66
C MET A 55 0.46 -4.18 -34.57
N GLU A 56 1.14 -4.43 -35.69
CA GLU A 56 2.60 -4.57 -35.71
C GLU A 56 3.30 -3.28 -35.28
N THR A 57 2.87 -2.13 -35.82
CA THR A 57 3.39 -0.82 -35.40
C THR A 57 3.08 -0.54 -33.93
N SER A 58 1.88 -0.90 -33.44
CA SER A 58 1.51 -0.72 -32.04
C SER A 58 2.41 -1.56 -31.13
N VAL A 59 2.63 -2.83 -31.45
CA VAL A 59 3.54 -3.72 -30.72
C VAL A 59 4.98 -3.21 -30.75
N GLY A 60 5.44 -2.72 -31.90
CA GLY A 60 6.76 -2.11 -32.05
C GLY A 60 6.96 -0.93 -31.10
N ARG A 61 6.02 0.03 -31.11
CA ARG A 61 6.06 1.21 -30.21
C ARG A 61 6.04 0.83 -28.73
N MET A 62 5.23 -0.15 -28.36
CA MET A 62 5.17 -0.65 -26.96
C MET A 62 6.48 -1.31 -26.54
N LYS A 63 7.12 -2.11 -27.42
CA LYS A 63 8.43 -2.71 -27.16
C LYS A 63 9.54 -1.66 -27.05
N ASP A 64 9.51 -0.64 -27.88
CA ASP A 64 10.47 0.47 -27.82
C ASP A 64 10.34 1.27 -26.51
N ALA A 65 9.10 1.52 -26.06
CA ALA A 65 8.83 2.14 -24.79
C ALA A 65 9.34 1.28 -23.61
N LEU A 66 9.08 -0.03 -23.64
CA LEU A 66 9.60 -0.99 -22.65
C LEU A 66 11.14 -1.06 -22.67
N ALA A 67 11.78 -0.93 -23.83
CA ALA A 67 13.22 -0.88 -23.91
C ALA A 67 13.79 0.35 -23.18
N GLN A 68 13.04 1.45 -23.10
CA GLN A 68 13.34 2.66 -22.32
C GLN A 68 12.95 2.54 -20.84
N GLY A 69 12.29 1.44 -20.44
CA GLY A 69 11.95 1.11 -19.06
C GLY A 69 10.46 1.10 -18.75
N PHE A 70 9.62 1.91 -19.39
CA PHE A 70 8.21 2.05 -19.04
C PHE A 70 7.29 2.05 -20.26
N CYS A 71 6.18 1.34 -20.17
CA CYS A 71 5.08 1.41 -21.13
C CYS A 71 3.74 1.34 -20.42
N MET A 72 2.85 2.28 -20.70
CA MET A 72 1.43 2.19 -20.37
C MET A 72 0.68 1.96 -21.66
N ALA A 73 -0.13 0.90 -21.73
CA ALA A 73 -0.79 0.50 -22.96
C ALA A 73 -2.21 -0.03 -22.76
N GLY A 74 -3.07 0.18 -23.75
CA GLY A 74 -4.45 -0.31 -23.76
C GLY A 74 -5.05 -0.24 -25.16
N SER A 75 -6.31 -0.63 -25.29
CA SER A 75 -7.08 -0.45 -26.52
C SER A 75 -7.97 0.80 -26.47
N PRO A 76 -8.35 1.37 -27.60
CA PRO A 76 -9.41 2.38 -27.66
C PRO A 76 -10.72 1.83 -27.06
N CYS A 77 -11.50 2.67 -26.40
CA CYS A 77 -12.82 2.31 -25.91
C CYS A 77 -13.82 3.44 -26.17
N GLU A 78 -15.13 3.17 -26.02
CA GLU A 78 -16.20 4.15 -26.27
C GLU A 78 -16.18 5.34 -25.26
N GLU A 79 -15.62 5.13 -24.07
CA GLU A 79 -15.53 6.17 -23.06
C GLU A 79 -14.36 7.12 -23.37
N GLU A 80 -14.70 8.41 -23.61
CA GLU A 80 -13.68 9.44 -23.78
C GLU A 80 -12.65 9.46 -22.66
N ARG A 81 -11.37 9.64 -23.01
CA ARG A 81 -10.23 9.71 -22.07
C ARG A 81 -9.96 8.43 -21.29
N LYS A 82 -10.48 7.29 -21.74
CA LYS A 82 -10.16 6.00 -21.15
C LYS A 82 -9.56 5.07 -22.19
N MET A 83 -8.87 4.05 -21.69
CA MET A 83 -8.42 2.89 -22.44
C MET A 83 -9.08 1.63 -21.92
N GLY A 84 -9.30 0.68 -22.79
CA GLY A 84 -9.75 -0.68 -22.50
C GLY A 84 -8.59 -1.68 -22.41
N PRO A 85 -8.91 -2.97 -22.18
CA PRO A 85 -7.93 -4.04 -22.17
C PRO A 85 -7.25 -4.18 -23.54
N LEU A 86 -5.97 -4.49 -23.56
CA LEU A 86 -5.28 -4.93 -24.78
C LEU A 86 -5.87 -6.23 -25.29
N SER A 87 -5.82 -6.43 -26.60
CA SER A 87 -6.12 -7.74 -27.18
C SER A 87 -5.11 -8.80 -26.69
N ASP A 88 -5.56 -10.05 -26.61
CA ASP A 88 -4.70 -11.17 -26.20
C ASP A 88 -3.47 -11.28 -27.12
N HIS A 89 -3.67 -11.08 -28.43
CA HIS A 89 -2.61 -11.14 -29.42
C HIS A 89 -1.48 -10.11 -29.18
N VAL A 90 -1.84 -8.86 -28.88
CA VAL A 90 -0.85 -7.80 -28.55
C VAL A 90 -0.19 -8.08 -27.22
N THR A 91 -0.98 -8.50 -26.24
CA THR A 91 -0.48 -8.78 -24.89
C THR A 91 0.57 -9.89 -24.90
N GLU A 92 0.35 -10.98 -25.62
CA GLU A 92 1.30 -12.11 -25.75
C GLU A 92 2.62 -11.68 -26.39
N GLN A 93 2.60 -10.70 -27.29
CA GLN A 93 3.79 -10.22 -27.97
C GLN A 93 4.63 -9.24 -27.15
N ILE A 94 4.00 -8.42 -26.28
CA ILE A 94 4.70 -7.41 -25.49
C ILE A 94 5.15 -7.93 -24.11
N TRP A 95 4.43 -8.90 -23.57
CA TRP A 95 4.69 -9.46 -22.26
C TRP A 95 6.14 -9.96 -22.05
N PRO A 96 6.74 -10.72 -22.96
CA PRO A 96 8.11 -11.21 -22.78
C PRO A 96 9.17 -10.08 -22.67
N ALA A 97 8.82 -8.85 -23.07
CA ALA A 97 9.70 -7.69 -23.02
C ALA A 97 9.65 -6.98 -21.66
N ALA A 98 8.67 -7.29 -20.78
CA ALA A 98 8.50 -6.70 -19.47
C ALA A 98 9.12 -7.57 -18.37
N ASP A 99 9.66 -6.94 -17.31
CA ASP A 99 10.04 -7.61 -16.06
C ASP A 99 8.90 -7.61 -15.05
N VAL A 100 8.08 -6.56 -15.07
CA VAL A 100 6.93 -6.37 -14.18
C VAL A 100 5.72 -5.91 -14.99
N VAL A 101 4.56 -6.53 -14.75
CA VAL A 101 3.28 -6.14 -15.33
C VAL A 101 2.35 -5.71 -14.20
N LEU A 102 1.92 -4.47 -14.22
CA LEU A 102 0.96 -3.88 -13.29
C LEU A 102 -0.39 -3.79 -13.99
N VAL A 103 -1.43 -4.37 -13.38
CA VAL A 103 -2.74 -4.49 -14.02
C VAL A 103 -3.81 -3.84 -13.16
N GLU A 104 -4.49 -2.79 -13.67
CA GLU A 104 -5.72 -2.31 -13.03
C GLU A 104 -6.86 -3.27 -13.36
N SER A 105 -7.35 -4.00 -12.35
CA SER A 105 -8.27 -5.14 -12.54
C SER A 105 -9.67 -4.89 -11.98
N ASP A 106 -10.03 -3.64 -11.67
CA ASP A 106 -11.32 -3.34 -11.05
C ASP A 106 -11.70 -1.85 -11.18
N GLY A 107 -12.91 -1.55 -11.64
CA GLY A 107 -13.46 -0.19 -11.73
C GLY A 107 -14.08 0.29 -10.42
N ALA A 108 -13.89 1.56 -10.05
CA ALA A 108 -14.45 2.13 -8.80
C ALA A 108 -15.09 3.53 -8.96
N LYS A 109 -15.16 4.09 -10.16
CA LYS A 109 -15.78 5.41 -10.46
C LYS A 109 -15.39 6.50 -9.46
N HIS A 110 -14.09 6.62 -9.13
CA HIS A 110 -13.53 7.59 -8.17
C HIS A 110 -14.06 7.51 -6.73
N ARG A 111 -14.77 6.45 -6.37
CA ARG A 111 -15.21 6.24 -5.00
C ARG A 111 -14.08 5.69 -4.13
N LEU A 112 -14.21 5.92 -2.81
CA LEU A 112 -13.17 5.54 -1.85
C LEU A 112 -13.24 4.08 -1.44
N ILE A 113 -14.46 3.53 -1.34
CA ILE A 113 -14.73 2.14 -0.97
C ILE A 113 -15.68 1.49 -1.96
N LYS A 114 -15.62 0.17 -2.07
CA LYS A 114 -16.59 -0.62 -2.84
C LYS A 114 -16.71 -2.05 -2.31
N TYR A 115 -17.82 -2.68 -2.66
CA TYR A 115 -17.97 -4.13 -2.64
C TYR A 115 -18.06 -4.63 -4.09
N PRO A 116 -17.26 -5.66 -4.50
CA PRO A 116 -17.22 -6.11 -5.87
C PRO A 116 -18.54 -6.76 -6.32
N ASP A 117 -18.79 -6.77 -7.63
CA ASP A 117 -19.89 -7.53 -8.21
C ASP A 117 -19.51 -9.02 -8.35
N SER A 118 -20.49 -9.86 -8.72
CA SER A 118 -20.27 -11.30 -8.94
C SER A 118 -19.25 -11.60 -10.04
N THR A 119 -19.11 -10.69 -11.00
CA THR A 119 -18.15 -10.78 -12.13
C THR A 119 -16.82 -10.07 -11.85
N GLU A 120 -16.70 -9.40 -10.72
CA GLU A 120 -15.51 -8.63 -10.34
C GLU A 120 -14.79 -9.26 -9.13
N PRO A 121 -13.52 -8.96 -8.97
CA PRO A 121 -12.62 -8.32 -9.92
C PRO A 121 -12.19 -9.26 -11.07
N VAL A 122 -11.79 -8.67 -12.21
CA VAL A 122 -11.25 -9.41 -13.35
C VAL A 122 -9.73 -9.51 -13.19
N ILE A 123 -9.28 -10.50 -12.41
CA ILE A 123 -7.85 -10.73 -12.17
C ILE A 123 -7.17 -11.21 -13.45
N TYR A 124 -6.02 -10.60 -13.75
CA TYR A 124 -5.24 -10.99 -14.93
C TYR A 124 -4.66 -12.41 -14.75
N PRO A 125 -4.78 -13.29 -15.77
CA PRO A 125 -4.30 -14.66 -15.68
C PRO A 125 -2.80 -14.73 -15.31
N GLY A 126 -2.47 -15.58 -14.32
CA GLY A 126 -1.09 -15.78 -13.87
C GLY A 126 -0.55 -14.69 -12.96
N SER A 127 -1.41 -13.82 -12.40
CA SER A 127 -1.01 -12.85 -11.38
C SER A 127 -0.34 -13.54 -10.19
N SER A 128 0.88 -13.10 -9.88
CA SER A 128 1.66 -13.60 -8.75
C SER A 128 1.26 -12.90 -7.44
N GLU A 129 0.84 -11.64 -7.55
CA GLU A 129 0.35 -10.84 -6.43
C GLU A 129 -0.97 -10.15 -6.80
N ILE A 130 -1.86 -10.02 -5.82
CA ILE A 130 -3.11 -9.26 -5.94
C ILE A 130 -3.13 -8.23 -4.82
N HIS A 131 -3.07 -6.95 -5.19
CA HIS A 131 -3.10 -5.84 -4.25
C HIS A 131 -4.51 -5.29 -4.15
N ILE A 132 -5.11 -5.39 -2.96
CA ILE A 132 -6.45 -4.90 -2.65
C ILE A 132 -6.31 -3.50 -2.07
N VAL A 133 -6.68 -2.49 -2.84
CA VAL A 133 -6.62 -1.08 -2.42
C VAL A 133 -7.99 -0.65 -1.91
N MET A 134 -8.03 0.00 -0.74
CA MET A 134 -9.26 0.59 -0.22
C MET A 134 -8.96 1.94 0.44
N GLY A 135 -9.70 2.98 0.06
CA GLY A 135 -9.45 4.36 0.51
C GLY A 135 -9.79 4.58 1.96
N MET A 136 -8.77 4.66 2.83
CA MET A 136 -8.95 4.89 4.26
C MET A 136 -9.61 6.24 4.60
N ALA A 137 -9.51 7.23 3.71
CA ALA A 137 -10.19 8.52 3.84
C ALA A 137 -11.74 8.41 3.78
N ALA A 138 -12.30 7.22 3.60
CA ALA A 138 -13.74 6.94 3.76
C ALA A 138 -14.17 6.93 5.23
N ALA A 139 -13.26 6.61 6.15
CA ALA A 139 -13.56 6.66 7.58
C ALA A 139 -13.97 8.08 8.00
N GLY A 140 -15.04 8.19 8.80
CA GLY A 140 -15.62 9.45 9.20
C GLY A 140 -16.60 10.08 8.20
N LYS A 141 -16.86 9.44 7.03
CA LYS A 141 -17.79 9.92 6.01
C LYS A 141 -19.00 9.00 5.89
N LYS A 142 -20.13 9.52 5.39
CA LYS A 142 -21.33 8.72 5.16
C LYS A 142 -21.11 7.71 4.02
N CYS A 143 -21.71 6.53 4.15
CA CYS A 143 -21.61 5.45 3.18
C CYS A 143 -21.96 5.92 1.76
N ARG A 144 -23.10 6.60 1.57
CA ARG A 144 -23.55 7.11 0.27
C ARG A 144 -22.57 8.05 -0.44
N ASP A 145 -21.74 8.78 0.32
CA ASP A 145 -20.80 9.77 -0.24
C ASP A 145 -19.51 9.12 -0.75
N VAL A 146 -19.15 7.95 -0.21
CA VAL A 146 -17.83 7.33 -0.45
C VAL A 146 -17.89 5.95 -1.10
N ALA A 147 -19.05 5.29 -1.10
CA ALA A 147 -19.20 3.94 -1.61
C ALA A 147 -19.51 3.91 -3.12
N HIS A 148 -18.83 3.00 -3.83
CA HIS A 148 -19.27 2.54 -5.15
C HIS A 148 -20.17 1.32 -4.95
N ARG A 149 -21.35 1.31 -5.59
CA ARG A 149 -22.41 0.31 -5.35
C ARG A 149 -22.83 0.29 -3.87
N THR A 150 -23.36 1.40 -3.44
CA THR A 150 -23.75 1.66 -2.04
C THR A 150 -24.62 0.54 -1.47
N GLU A 151 -25.59 0.01 -2.25
CA GLU A 151 -26.47 -1.07 -1.81
C GLU A 151 -25.68 -2.35 -1.41
N LYS A 152 -24.64 -2.72 -2.18
CA LYS A 152 -23.82 -3.89 -1.87
C LYS A 152 -22.94 -3.67 -0.63
N VAL A 153 -22.42 -2.45 -0.47
CA VAL A 153 -21.67 -2.08 0.73
C VAL A 153 -22.57 -2.13 1.96
N MET A 154 -23.78 -1.56 1.87
CA MET A 154 -24.78 -1.60 2.94
C MET A 154 -25.15 -3.04 3.31
N GLN A 155 -25.45 -3.88 2.32
CA GLN A 155 -25.77 -5.29 2.53
C GLN A 155 -24.62 -6.06 3.21
N CYS A 156 -23.37 -5.83 2.78
CA CYS A 156 -22.21 -6.50 3.35
C CYS A 156 -21.97 -6.13 4.82
N LEU A 157 -22.19 -4.84 5.15
CA LEU A 157 -21.89 -4.28 6.46
C LEU A 157 -23.11 -4.31 7.41
N GLY A 158 -24.34 -4.48 6.91
CA GLY A 158 -25.57 -4.38 7.68
C GLY A 158 -25.86 -2.96 8.16
N ILE A 159 -25.62 -1.95 7.32
CA ILE A 159 -25.73 -0.51 7.66
C ILE A 159 -26.68 0.21 6.71
N GLU A 160 -27.11 1.41 7.11
CA GLU A 160 -27.89 2.34 6.29
C GLU A 160 -26.99 3.28 5.47
N GLU A 161 -27.53 3.92 4.43
CA GLU A 161 -26.75 4.78 3.52
C GLU A 161 -26.15 6.02 4.21
N ASP A 162 -26.79 6.54 5.27
CA ASP A 162 -26.35 7.67 6.07
C ASP A 162 -25.39 7.29 7.20
N THR A 163 -25.11 6.00 7.37
CA THR A 163 -24.18 5.53 8.40
C THR A 163 -22.76 6.02 8.10
N VAL A 164 -22.10 6.51 9.14
CA VAL A 164 -20.69 6.94 9.05
C VAL A 164 -19.78 5.72 9.04
N ILE A 165 -18.98 5.60 7.99
CA ILE A 165 -18.03 4.50 7.81
C ILE A 165 -16.90 4.59 8.85
N ARG A 166 -16.56 3.45 9.45
CA ARG A 166 -15.44 3.28 10.37
C ARG A 166 -14.31 2.48 9.69
N GLU A 167 -13.13 2.51 10.25
CA GLU A 167 -12.00 1.71 9.73
C GLU A 167 -12.30 0.20 9.74
N GLU A 168 -13.01 -0.29 10.76
CA GLU A 168 -13.43 -1.69 10.83
C GLU A 168 -14.37 -2.09 9.69
N ASP A 169 -15.22 -1.18 9.25
CA ASP A 169 -16.13 -1.39 8.13
C ASP A 169 -15.32 -1.56 6.83
N ILE A 170 -14.28 -0.73 6.65
CA ILE A 170 -13.35 -0.83 5.51
C ILE A 170 -12.63 -2.19 5.53
N ARG A 171 -12.09 -2.61 6.68
CA ARG A 171 -11.44 -3.91 6.85
C ARG A 171 -12.39 -5.07 6.57
N THR A 172 -13.65 -4.94 6.97
CA THR A 172 -14.69 -5.94 6.71
C THR A 172 -14.99 -6.06 5.21
N LEU A 173 -15.07 -4.93 4.49
CA LEU A 173 -15.22 -4.91 3.03
C LEU A 173 -14.03 -5.59 2.33
N VAL A 174 -12.81 -5.28 2.76
CA VAL A 174 -11.60 -5.92 2.22
C VAL A 174 -11.64 -7.43 2.43
N ARG A 175 -11.94 -7.87 3.64
CA ARG A 175 -11.96 -9.28 3.99
C ARG A 175 -13.04 -10.04 3.22
N LYS A 176 -14.31 -9.63 3.37
CA LYS A 176 -15.46 -10.34 2.78
C LYS A 176 -15.57 -10.16 1.25
N GLY A 177 -15.25 -8.95 0.74
CA GLY A 177 -15.37 -8.66 -0.68
C GLY A 177 -14.21 -9.16 -1.53
N TYR A 178 -13.02 -9.25 -0.95
CA TYR A 178 -11.81 -9.55 -1.71
C TYR A 178 -10.98 -10.70 -1.13
N GLN A 179 -10.53 -10.61 0.14
CA GLN A 179 -9.57 -11.59 0.67
C GLN A 179 -10.13 -13.00 0.66
N GLU A 180 -11.32 -13.23 1.25
CA GLU A 180 -11.94 -14.55 1.31
C GLU A 180 -12.21 -15.13 -0.10
N PRO A 181 -12.89 -14.41 -1.02
CA PRO A 181 -13.15 -14.93 -2.36
C PRO A 181 -11.89 -15.14 -3.20
N LEU A 182 -10.93 -14.21 -3.13
CA LEU A 182 -9.72 -14.28 -3.94
C LEU A 182 -8.74 -15.34 -3.42
N SER A 183 -8.63 -15.56 -2.10
CA SER A 183 -7.83 -16.66 -1.55
C SER A 183 -8.31 -18.02 -2.03
N SER A 184 -9.63 -18.20 -2.15
CA SER A 184 -10.20 -19.45 -2.67
C SER A 184 -9.99 -19.61 -4.16
N ARG A 185 -10.12 -18.51 -4.94
CA ARG A 185 -10.02 -18.56 -6.42
C ARG A 185 -8.58 -18.57 -6.92
N TYR A 186 -7.66 -17.94 -6.19
CA TYR A 186 -6.25 -17.76 -6.56
C TYR A 186 -5.32 -18.17 -5.41
N PRO A 187 -5.26 -19.47 -5.04
CA PRO A 187 -4.52 -19.94 -3.86
C PRO A 187 -3.01 -19.72 -3.97
N ASP A 188 -2.48 -19.65 -5.18
CA ASP A 188 -1.04 -19.43 -5.43
C ASP A 188 -0.64 -17.94 -5.47
N ALA A 189 -1.60 -17.02 -5.47
CA ALA A 189 -1.33 -15.59 -5.50
C ALA A 189 -1.16 -15.00 -4.09
N VAL A 190 -0.17 -14.13 -3.92
CA VAL A 190 0.02 -13.39 -2.68
C VAL A 190 -0.98 -12.23 -2.61
N LEU A 191 -1.90 -12.27 -1.64
CA LEU A 191 -2.87 -11.19 -1.41
C LEU A 191 -2.29 -10.15 -0.45
N ARG A 192 -2.33 -8.87 -0.85
CA ARG A 192 -1.88 -7.74 -0.03
C ARG A 192 -2.98 -6.70 0.11
N PHE A 193 -3.32 -6.34 1.34
CA PHE A 193 -4.13 -5.15 1.58
C PHE A 193 -3.24 -3.91 1.55
N VAL A 194 -3.66 -2.92 0.76
CA VAL A 194 -2.98 -1.63 0.62
C VAL A 194 -3.96 -0.52 1.00
N PRO A 195 -3.71 0.19 2.11
CA PRO A 195 -4.47 1.38 2.45
C PRO A 195 -4.35 2.41 1.32
N GLY A 196 -5.47 2.72 0.67
CA GLY A 196 -5.51 3.65 -0.45
C GLY A 196 -5.47 5.09 0.04
N VAL A 197 -4.68 5.92 -0.63
CA VAL A 197 -4.66 7.37 -0.45
C VAL A 197 -5.36 8.01 -1.64
N CYS A 198 -6.52 8.65 -1.40
CA CYS A 198 -7.11 9.55 -2.37
C CYS A 198 -6.47 10.92 -2.24
N ILE A 199 -5.68 11.29 -3.22
CA ILE A 199 -5.26 12.68 -3.41
C ILE A 199 -6.48 13.41 -3.96
N ARG A 200 -6.86 14.53 -3.34
CA ARG A 200 -7.95 15.39 -3.84
C ARG A 200 -7.57 15.90 -5.24
N GLU A 201 -8.56 15.94 -6.14
CA GLU A 201 -8.45 16.60 -7.45
C GLU A 201 -7.87 18.01 -7.28
N ASN A 202 -6.88 18.37 -8.09
CA ASN A 202 -6.13 19.63 -8.12
C ASN A 202 -4.80 19.68 -7.33
N VAL A 203 -4.18 18.57 -7.06
CA VAL A 203 -2.79 18.59 -6.59
C VAL A 203 -1.86 18.36 -7.78
N ASP A 204 -1.00 19.33 -8.04
CA ASP A 204 0.09 19.21 -9.00
C ASP A 204 1.03 18.08 -8.52
N PHE A 205 1.02 16.95 -9.24
CA PHE A 205 1.78 15.75 -8.89
C PHE A 205 3.31 15.98 -8.88
N SER A 206 3.79 17.08 -9.48
CA SER A 206 5.21 17.44 -9.42
C SER A 206 5.66 17.92 -8.03
N ILE A 207 4.72 18.29 -7.15
CA ILE A 207 4.98 18.86 -5.81
C ILE A 207 4.64 17.87 -4.68
N VAL A 208 3.83 16.84 -4.98
CA VAL A 208 3.42 15.86 -3.96
C VAL A 208 4.52 14.85 -3.72
N ARG A 209 5.28 15.05 -2.68
CA ARG A 209 6.03 13.94 -2.07
C ARG A 209 4.96 12.96 -1.54
N PRO A 210 4.96 11.68 -1.98
CA PRO A 210 4.04 10.71 -1.43
C PRO A 210 4.29 10.59 0.07
N GLU A 211 3.37 11.11 0.88
CA GLU A 211 3.32 10.71 2.28
C GLU A 211 2.88 9.26 2.29
N TRP A 212 3.78 8.42 2.69
CA TRP A 212 3.56 7.00 2.80
C TRP A 212 2.62 6.75 3.98
N PHE A 213 1.36 6.44 3.73
CA PHE A 213 0.52 5.81 4.75
C PHE A 213 0.92 4.34 4.85
N TYR A 214 2.02 4.14 5.52
CA TYR A 214 2.34 2.86 6.13
C TYR A 214 1.32 2.53 7.23
N THR A 215 1.18 1.27 7.60
CA THR A 215 0.99 0.95 9.01
C THR A 215 1.81 1.97 9.78
N ARG A 216 1.21 2.70 10.72
CA ARG A 216 1.90 3.74 11.52
C ARG A 216 3.34 3.32 11.74
N PRO A 217 4.32 4.12 11.31
CA PRO A 217 5.71 3.74 11.53
C PRO A 217 5.89 3.53 13.03
N HIS A 218 6.64 2.52 13.41
CA HIS A 218 6.85 2.20 14.81
C HIS A 218 8.05 2.99 15.33
N LEU A 219 7.85 3.77 16.40
CA LEU A 219 8.91 4.41 17.14
C LEU A 219 9.15 3.65 18.43
N PHE A 220 10.25 2.91 18.49
CA PHE A 220 10.67 2.17 19.66
C PHE A 220 11.76 2.96 20.41
N ILE A 221 11.50 3.33 21.65
CA ILE A 221 12.40 4.16 22.47
C ILE A 221 12.96 3.31 23.61
N CYS A 222 14.26 3.10 23.60
CA CYS A 222 14.99 2.45 24.70
C CYS A 222 15.40 3.51 25.73
N GLY A 223 14.80 3.44 26.92
CA GLY A 223 14.89 4.42 28.00
C GLY A 223 13.59 5.19 28.20
N CYS A 224 13.21 5.44 29.45
CA CYS A 224 11.99 6.16 29.85
C CYS A 224 12.25 7.45 30.62
N GLY A 225 13.42 8.08 30.41
CA GLY A 225 13.78 9.35 31.03
C GLY A 225 13.02 10.56 30.41
N HIS A 226 13.39 11.75 30.85
CA HIS A 226 12.74 13.01 30.42
C HIS A 226 12.79 13.23 28.91
N VAL A 227 13.89 12.86 28.26
CA VAL A 227 14.05 12.96 26.79
C VAL A 227 13.08 12.02 26.12
N ALA A 228 13.02 10.76 26.55
CA ALA A 228 12.11 9.74 26.02
C ALA A 228 10.64 10.22 26.06
N GLY A 229 10.20 10.83 27.15
CA GLY A 229 8.85 11.39 27.28
C GLY A 229 8.55 12.46 26.22
N LYS A 230 9.51 13.32 25.88
CA LYS A 230 9.33 14.33 24.83
C LYS A 230 9.34 13.72 23.44
N VAL A 231 10.22 12.76 23.20
CA VAL A 231 10.28 12.02 21.93
C VAL A 231 8.99 11.21 21.71
N ALA A 232 8.44 10.60 22.74
CA ALA A 232 7.17 9.87 22.68
C ALA A 232 5.99 10.78 22.29
N VAL A 233 5.90 11.98 22.88
CA VAL A 233 4.88 12.98 22.53
C VAL A 233 5.02 13.43 21.08
N MET A 234 6.25 13.71 20.63
CA MET A 234 6.51 14.08 19.24
C MET A 234 6.20 12.92 18.27
N GLY A 235 6.56 11.70 18.65
CA GLY A 235 6.26 10.50 17.86
C GLY A 235 4.75 10.32 17.66
N GLN A 236 3.94 10.49 18.70
CA GLN A 236 2.48 10.45 18.56
C GLN A 236 1.93 11.60 17.72
N PHE A 237 2.46 12.81 17.89
CA PHE A 237 2.06 13.94 17.04
C PHE A 237 2.35 13.70 15.56
N LEU A 238 3.41 12.96 15.25
CA LEU A 238 3.77 12.53 13.89
C LEU A 238 3.12 11.21 13.45
N ASP A 239 2.12 10.75 14.19
CA ASP A 239 1.34 9.53 13.92
C ASP A 239 2.15 8.22 13.95
N PHE A 240 3.22 8.16 14.75
CA PHE A 240 3.92 6.92 15.06
C PHE A 240 3.12 6.05 16.04
N GLN A 241 3.19 4.74 15.88
CA GLN A 241 2.95 3.82 17.00
C GLN A 241 4.17 3.88 17.93
N VAL A 242 3.98 4.30 19.18
CA VAL A 242 5.10 4.53 20.09
C VAL A 242 5.15 3.45 21.15
N THR A 243 6.30 2.79 21.28
CA THR A 243 6.65 1.89 22.39
C THR A 243 7.87 2.44 23.12
N VAL A 244 7.83 2.47 24.44
CA VAL A 244 8.97 2.83 25.29
C VAL A 244 9.32 1.67 26.21
N MET A 245 10.60 1.47 26.49
CA MET A 245 11.10 0.39 27.34
C MET A 245 12.16 0.91 28.31
N ASP A 246 12.08 0.54 29.59
CA ASP A 246 13.11 0.80 30.62
C ASP A 246 13.16 -0.36 31.61
N ASP A 247 14.32 -0.58 32.20
CA ASP A 247 14.54 -1.62 33.20
C ASP A 247 14.10 -1.21 34.62
N ARG A 248 13.61 0.03 34.79
CA ARG A 248 13.21 0.61 36.07
C ARG A 248 11.71 0.90 36.11
N GLU A 249 11.01 0.27 37.03
CA GLU A 249 9.56 0.40 37.19
C GLU A 249 9.08 1.86 37.43
N GLU A 250 9.87 2.65 38.15
CA GLU A 250 9.54 4.05 38.41
C GLU A 250 9.52 4.91 37.15
N PHE A 251 10.31 4.58 36.13
CA PHE A 251 10.36 5.28 34.86
C PHE A 251 9.47 4.61 33.79
N ALA A 252 9.39 3.29 33.74
CA ALA A 252 8.50 2.53 32.87
C ALA A 252 7.04 2.59 33.39
N ASN A 253 6.53 3.80 33.56
CA ASN A 253 5.21 4.04 34.13
C ASN A 253 4.29 4.69 33.09
N LYS A 254 3.19 4.02 32.74
CA LYS A 254 2.24 4.48 31.73
C LYS A 254 1.65 5.86 31.98
N LYS A 255 1.62 6.32 33.22
CA LYS A 255 1.14 7.67 33.60
C LYS A 255 2.08 8.79 33.14
N LEU A 256 3.34 8.48 32.84
CA LEU A 256 4.35 9.43 32.38
C LEU A 256 4.37 9.62 30.87
N PHE A 257 3.64 8.78 30.13
CA PHE A 257 3.62 8.77 28.69
C PHE A 257 2.21 9.02 28.14
N PRO A 258 2.09 9.43 26.87
CA PRO A 258 0.80 9.59 26.21
C PRO A 258 -0.06 8.31 26.29
N LYS A 259 -1.41 8.48 26.24
CA LYS A 259 -2.38 7.40 26.49
C LYS A 259 -2.20 6.16 25.59
N ASP A 260 -1.86 6.39 24.32
CA ASP A 260 -1.73 5.33 23.32
C ASP A 260 -0.29 4.79 23.17
N CYS A 261 0.63 5.25 24.02
CA CYS A 261 2.00 4.75 24.09
C CYS A 261 2.03 3.40 24.82
N GLU A 262 2.66 2.41 24.23
CA GLU A 262 2.98 1.16 24.89
C GLU A 262 4.19 1.35 25.81
N VAL A 263 4.11 0.82 27.03
CA VAL A 263 5.19 0.96 28.02
C VAL A 263 5.60 -0.42 28.52
N ILE A 264 6.85 -0.76 28.32
CA ILE A 264 7.45 -2.04 28.69
C ILE A 264 8.42 -1.81 29.86
N CYS A 265 8.24 -2.59 30.93
CA CYS A 265 9.18 -2.64 32.04
C CYS A 265 9.90 -3.99 32.03
N ASP A 266 11.10 -4.03 31.47
CA ASP A 266 11.92 -5.24 31.43
C ASP A 266 13.40 -4.88 31.23
N SER A 267 14.29 -5.86 31.49
CA SER A 267 15.73 -5.70 31.26
C SER A 267 16.03 -5.49 29.78
N PHE A 268 16.95 -4.58 29.48
CA PHE A 268 17.45 -4.39 28.12
C PHE A 268 18.14 -5.64 27.54
N GLU A 269 18.45 -6.65 28.35
CA GLU A 269 18.93 -7.95 27.87
C GLU A 269 17.85 -8.69 27.06
N ASN A 270 16.59 -8.46 27.40
CA ASN A 270 15.42 -9.10 26.76
C ASN A 270 14.88 -8.30 25.55
N LEU A 271 15.54 -7.18 25.18
CA LEU A 271 15.08 -6.30 24.10
C LEU A 271 14.77 -7.08 22.80
N THR A 272 15.59 -8.04 22.44
CA THR A 272 15.41 -8.87 21.24
C THR A 272 14.03 -9.52 21.15
N HIS A 273 13.44 -9.91 22.28
CA HIS A 273 12.11 -10.51 22.32
C HIS A 273 11.04 -9.54 21.79
N TYR A 274 11.11 -8.28 22.19
CA TYR A 274 10.16 -7.24 21.77
C TYR A 274 10.41 -6.74 20.35
N LEU A 275 11.64 -6.87 19.84
CA LEU A 275 11.98 -6.52 18.47
C LEU A 275 11.40 -7.50 17.43
N GLU A 276 11.01 -8.70 17.82
CA GLU A 276 10.42 -9.71 16.92
C GLU A 276 9.03 -9.28 16.41
N GLU A 277 8.31 -8.50 17.19
CA GLU A 277 7.00 -7.95 16.82
C GLU A 277 7.12 -6.70 15.93
N CYS A 278 8.31 -6.10 15.84
CA CYS A 278 8.57 -4.90 15.07
C CYS A 278 8.81 -5.22 13.58
N LYS A 279 8.06 -4.58 12.69
CA LYS A 279 8.28 -4.71 11.23
C LYS A 279 9.47 -3.87 10.81
N GLY A 280 10.64 -4.47 10.73
CA GLY A 280 11.96 -3.83 10.62
C GLY A 280 12.06 -2.61 9.69
N GLU A 281 11.59 -2.68 8.45
CA GLU A 281 11.74 -1.59 7.46
C GLU A 281 10.92 -0.33 7.77
N SER A 282 9.98 -0.37 8.72
CA SER A 282 9.17 0.78 9.17
C SER A 282 9.37 1.12 10.64
N THR A 283 10.39 0.54 11.29
CA THR A 283 10.69 0.78 12.70
C THR A 283 11.86 1.74 12.87
N TYR A 284 11.64 2.76 13.68
CA TYR A 284 12.60 3.79 14.08
C TYR A 284 13.00 3.55 15.53
N TYR A 285 14.27 3.42 15.80
CA TYR A 285 14.80 3.21 17.14
C TYR A 285 15.47 4.45 17.66
N VAL A 286 15.17 4.81 18.91
CA VAL A 286 15.84 5.89 19.65
C VAL A 286 16.35 5.33 20.96
N VAL A 287 17.67 5.37 21.16
CA VAL A 287 18.32 4.89 22.36
C VAL A 287 18.70 6.09 23.23
N VAL A 288 18.04 6.21 24.38
CA VAL A 288 18.19 7.33 25.35
C VAL A 288 18.20 6.78 26.76
N THR A 289 18.98 5.73 27.01
CA THR A 289 19.08 5.11 28.32
C THR A 289 19.93 5.95 29.27
N ARG A 290 20.14 5.46 30.46
CA ARG A 290 20.90 6.20 31.53
C ARG A 290 22.42 6.07 31.43
N GLY A 291 22.98 5.44 30.41
CA GLY A 291 24.43 5.33 30.32
C GLY A 291 24.94 4.32 29.28
N HIS A 292 26.18 4.50 28.89
CA HIS A 292 26.85 3.82 27.79
C HIS A 292 26.75 2.29 27.76
N LYS A 293 26.65 1.63 28.93
CA LYS A 293 26.54 0.17 28.99
C LYS A 293 25.18 -0.30 28.46
N ALA A 294 24.09 0.34 28.88
CA ALA A 294 22.74 0.03 28.44
C ALA A 294 22.53 0.48 26.98
N ASP A 295 23.06 1.66 26.60
CA ASP A 295 23.01 2.14 25.22
C ASP A 295 23.67 1.13 24.26
N ARG A 296 24.89 0.71 24.57
CA ARG A 296 25.62 -0.29 23.79
C ARG A 296 24.82 -1.58 23.66
N GLN A 297 24.25 -2.07 24.76
CA GLN A 297 23.47 -3.30 24.79
C GLN A 297 22.24 -3.23 23.90
N CYS A 298 21.53 -2.09 23.90
CA CYS A 298 20.40 -1.86 22.99
C CYS A 298 20.84 -1.82 21.52
N VAL A 299 21.87 -1.01 21.22
CA VAL A 299 22.38 -0.84 19.85
C VAL A 299 22.87 -2.18 19.26
N GLU A 300 23.64 -2.98 20.02
CA GLU A 300 24.15 -4.29 19.55
C GLU A 300 23.01 -5.27 19.20
N GLN A 301 21.87 -5.19 19.86
CA GLN A 301 20.70 -6.02 19.54
C GLN A 301 19.94 -5.49 18.31
N ILE A 302 19.75 -4.16 18.21
CA ILE A 302 19.04 -3.51 17.11
C ILE A 302 19.79 -3.68 15.79
N LEU A 303 21.12 -3.54 15.79
CA LEU A 303 21.97 -3.70 14.60
C LEU A 303 21.88 -5.08 13.93
N LYS A 304 21.38 -6.09 14.64
CA LYS A 304 21.15 -7.44 14.08
C LYS A 304 19.82 -7.57 13.34
N ARG A 305 19.03 -6.51 13.28
CA ARG A 305 17.69 -6.49 12.68
C ARG A 305 17.62 -5.47 11.54
N ASN A 306 16.57 -5.54 10.73
CA ASN A 306 16.26 -4.49 9.78
C ASN A 306 15.58 -3.33 10.51
N TYR A 307 15.93 -2.09 10.18
CA TYR A 307 15.31 -0.89 10.74
C TYR A 307 15.33 0.26 9.72
N ALA A 308 14.39 1.19 9.88
CA ALA A 308 14.33 2.41 9.08
C ALA A 308 15.35 3.46 9.58
N TYR A 309 15.53 3.54 10.91
CA TYR A 309 16.41 4.51 11.55
C TYR A 309 16.86 4.00 12.92
N LEU A 310 18.10 4.30 13.29
CA LEU A 310 18.62 4.12 14.64
C LEU A 310 19.37 5.38 15.05
N GLY A 311 18.87 6.05 16.10
CA GLY A 311 19.50 7.21 16.74
C GLY A 311 19.84 6.94 18.19
N MET A 312 20.94 7.53 18.66
CA MET A 312 21.37 7.46 20.05
C MET A 312 21.72 8.88 20.53
N ILE A 313 21.32 9.22 21.75
CA ILE A 313 21.58 10.51 22.39
C ILE A 313 22.45 10.31 23.63
#